data_03a3b45acb8d6ce8992937bf1423a00b
#
_entry.id   03a3b45acb8d6ce8992937bf1423a00b
#
_cell.length_a   1.000
_cell.length_b   1.000
_cell.length_c   1.000
_cell.angle_alpha   90.00
_cell.angle_beta   90.00
_cell.angle_gamma   90.00
#
_symmetry.space_group_name_H-M   'P 1'
#
loop_
_entity.id
_entity.type
_entity.pdbx_description
1 polymer ?
#
loop_
_entity_poly.entity_id
_entity_poly.type
_entity_poly.pdbx_seq_one_letter_code
_entity_poly.pdbx_strand_id
1 'polypeptide(L)'
;MERSEVWFPINYLILEALKRYHFFYGDDLKVECPTGSGVLKNLREVAHELSRRLIRIFLPDSAGRRPCHGNDNLYASDPYWKNLILFYEYFHGDTGRGCGANHQTGWTGLVARLIITEARYASQ
;
A
#
# COMPACT_ATOMS: atom_id res chain seq x y z
N MET A 1 -6.80 17.69 14.70
CA MET A 1 -6.68 16.24 14.54
C MET A 1 -5.45 15.94 13.69
N GLU A 2 -4.46 15.34 14.28
CA GLU A 2 -3.30 14.89 13.52
C GLU A 2 -3.75 13.83 12.51
N ARG A 3 -3.45 14.07 11.25
CA ARG A 3 -3.75 13.12 10.19
C ARG A 3 -2.65 12.08 10.17
N SER A 4 -3.02 10.82 10.18
CA SER A 4 -2.06 9.72 10.12
C SER A 4 -1.27 9.76 8.81
N GLU A 5 0.02 9.56 8.90
CA GLU A 5 0.92 9.46 7.76
C GLU A 5 1.18 7.98 7.45
N VAL A 6 1.38 7.68 6.19
CA VAL A 6 1.72 6.32 5.73
C VAL A 6 3.18 6.28 5.32
N TRP A 7 3.96 5.47 6.03
CA TRP A 7 5.39 5.25 5.80
C TRP A 7 5.62 3.81 5.36
N PHE A 8 6.18 3.60 4.17
CA PHE A 8 6.34 2.25 3.60
C PHE A 8 7.23 1.33 4.44
N PRO A 9 8.40 1.74 4.95
CA PRO A 9 9.25 0.84 5.73
C PRO A 9 8.56 0.30 6.98
N ILE A 10 7.84 1.15 7.72
CA ILE A 10 7.12 0.73 8.93
C ILE A 10 5.98 -0.20 8.56
N ASN A 11 5.20 0.13 7.54
CA ASN A 11 4.10 -0.72 7.06
C ASN A 11 4.62 -2.06 6.55
N TYR A 12 5.75 -2.08 5.84
CA TYR A 12 6.37 -3.32 5.39
C TYR A 12 6.74 -4.22 6.57
N LEU A 13 7.33 -3.67 7.62
CA LEU A 13 7.65 -4.42 8.84
C LEU A 13 6.40 -4.98 9.53
N ILE A 14 5.32 -4.21 9.58
CA ILE A 14 4.03 -4.67 10.11
C ILE A 14 3.50 -5.85 9.29
N LEU A 15 3.55 -5.77 7.96
CA LEU A 15 3.10 -6.86 7.08
C LEU A 15 3.92 -8.13 7.31
N GLU A 16 5.23 -8.02 7.41
CA GLU A 16 6.10 -9.17 7.70
C GLU A 16 5.82 -9.76 9.08
N ALA A 17 5.58 -8.91 10.09
CA ALA A 17 5.21 -9.36 11.43
C ALA A 17 3.89 -10.14 11.43
N LEU A 18 2.86 -9.64 10.74
CA LEU A 18 1.57 -10.32 10.64
C LEU A 18 1.70 -11.69 9.99
N LYS A 19 2.49 -11.81 8.93
CA LYS A 19 2.73 -13.10 8.26
C LYS A 19 3.44 -14.09 9.18
N ARG A 20 4.42 -13.62 9.98
CA ARG A 20 5.12 -14.47 10.95
C ARG A 20 4.20 -14.90 12.09
N TYR A 21 3.36 -14.02 12.60
CA TYR A 21 2.37 -14.36 13.60
C TYR A 21 1.34 -15.36 13.06
N HIS A 22 0.91 -15.22 11.80
CA HIS A 22 0.04 -16.20 11.17
C HIS A 22 0.68 -17.58 11.10
N PHE A 23 1.96 -17.65 10.76
CA PHE A 23 2.70 -18.92 10.76
C PHE A 23 2.65 -19.62 12.12
N PHE A 24 2.71 -18.85 13.19
CA PHE A 24 2.65 -19.36 14.56
C PHE A 24 1.23 -19.72 15.01
N TYR A 25 0.25 -18.84 14.77
CA TYR A 25 -1.11 -19.01 15.29
C TYR A 25 -2.06 -19.73 14.34
N GLY A 26 -1.75 -19.82 13.06
CA GLY A 26 -2.57 -20.51 12.07
C GLY A 26 -3.89 -19.81 11.77
N ASP A 27 -4.85 -20.60 11.26
CA ASP A 27 -6.14 -20.08 10.80
C ASP A 27 -7.16 -19.87 11.93
N ASP A 28 -6.90 -20.35 13.13
CA ASP A 28 -7.83 -20.23 14.26
C ASP A 28 -7.86 -18.82 14.83
N LEU A 29 -6.74 -18.09 14.80
CA LEU A 29 -6.69 -16.70 15.21
C LEU A 29 -7.20 -15.81 14.09
N LYS A 30 -8.37 -15.21 14.29
CA LYS A 30 -8.99 -14.30 13.34
C LYS A 30 -9.36 -12.99 14.01
N VAL A 31 -9.28 -11.93 13.24
CA VAL A 31 -9.67 -10.58 13.65
C VAL A 31 -10.61 -9.98 12.62
N GLU A 32 -11.42 -9.03 13.05
CA GLU A 32 -12.31 -8.30 12.15
C GLU A 32 -11.48 -7.36 11.24
N CYS A 33 -11.64 -7.51 9.94
CA CYS A 33 -10.92 -6.69 8.97
C CYS A 33 -11.76 -6.50 7.70
N PRO A 34 -12.09 -5.25 7.32
CA PRO A 34 -11.86 -4.01 8.08
C PRO A 34 -12.63 -3.95 9.40
N THR A 35 -12.18 -3.12 10.31
CA THR A 35 -12.87 -2.88 11.58
C THR A 35 -14.30 -2.42 11.34
N GLY A 36 -15.27 -3.02 12.00
CA GLY A 36 -16.70 -2.72 11.84
C GLY A 36 -17.37 -3.44 10.67
N SER A 37 -16.64 -4.24 9.89
CA SER A 37 -17.20 -4.95 8.72
C SER A 37 -17.95 -6.23 9.07
N GLY A 38 -17.70 -6.82 10.23
CA GLY A 38 -18.20 -8.14 10.59
C GLY A 38 -17.47 -9.31 9.89
N VAL A 39 -16.46 -9.01 9.06
CA VAL A 39 -15.69 -10.02 8.33
C VAL A 39 -14.46 -10.43 9.12
N LEU A 40 -14.36 -11.70 9.48
CA LEU A 40 -13.21 -12.27 10.19
C LEU A 40 -12.16 -12.75 9.20
N LYS A 41 -10.92 -12.35 9.42
CA LYS A 41 -9.76 -12.74 8.61
C LYS A 41 -8.64 -13.25 9.51
N ASN A 42 -7.91 -14.26 9.05
CA ASN A 42 -6.66 -14.62 9.71
C ASN A 42 -5.59 -13.55 9.46
N LEU A 43 -4.48 -13.62 10.16
CA LEU A 43 -3.45 -12.55 10.09
C LEU A 43 -2.78 -12.48 8.71
N ARG A 44 -2.71 -13.59 7.98
CA ARG A 44 -2.19 -13.59 6.59
C ARG A 44 -3.11 -12.81 5.65
N GLU A 45 -4.42 -13.04 5.76
CA GLU A 45 -5.42 -12.30 4.98
C GLU A 45 -5.42 -10.81 5.31
N VAL A 46 -5.24 -10.47 6.59
CA VAL A 46 -5.08 -9.07 7.02
C VAL A 46 -3.85 -8.44 6.36
N ALA A 47 -2.71 -9.14 6.36
CA ALA A 47 -1.49 -8.66 5.72
C ALA A 47 -1.71 -8.41 4.22
N HIS A 48 -2.41 -9.30 3.52
CA HIS A 48 -2.72 -9.10 2.10
C HIS A 48 -3.66 -7.92 1.86
N GLU A 49 -4.65 -7.71 2.71
CA GLU A 49 -5.53 -6.54 2.62
C GLU A 49 -4.76 -5.23 2.79
N LEU A 50 -3.87 -5.15 3.77
CA LEU A 50 -3.03 -3.97 3.99
C LEU A 50 -2.04 -3.76 2.82
N SER A 51 -1.46 -4.83 2.31
CA SER A 51 -0.57 -4.78 1.16
C SER A 51 -1.28 -4.20 -0.06
N ARG A 52 -2.49 -4.65 -0.36
CA ARG A 52 -3.30 -4.12 -1.45
C ARG A 52 -3.60 -2.63 -1.29
N ARG A 53 -3.88 -2.18 -0.06
CA ARG A 53 -4.09 -0.75 0.20
C ARG A 53 -2.85 0.09 -0.08
N LEU A 54 -1.67 -0.40 0.30
CA LEU A 54 -0.40 0.27 -0.01
C LEU A 54 -0.12 0.32 -1.51
N ILE A 55 -0.38 -0.77 -2.22
CA ILE A 55 -0.20 -0.85 -3.67
C ILE A 55 -1.13 0.14 -4.39
N ARG A 56 -2.38 0.29 -3.95
CA ARG A 56 -3.34 1.22 -4.56
C ARG A 56 -2.86 2.67 -4.59
N ILE A 57 -1.98 3.07 -3.68
CA ILE A 57 -1.39 4.42 -3.69
C ILE A 57 -0.70 4.70 -5.03
N PHE A 58 -0.17 3.66 -5.68
CA PHE A 58 0.56 3.76 -6.94
C PHE A 58 -0.25 3.37 -8.17
N LEU A 59 -1.45 2.82 -8.01
CA LEU A 59 -2.25 2.36 -9.15
C LEU A 59 -3.11 3.50 -9.71
N PRO A 60 -3.20 3.61 -11.06
CA PRO A 60 -4.07 4.61 -11.68
C PRO A 60 -5.54 4.23 -11.50
N ASP A 61 -6.38 5.24 -11.30
CA ASP A 61 -7.82 5.12 -11.34
C ASP A 61 -8.35 5.14 -12.80
N SER A 62 -9.67 5.17 -12.98
CA SER A 62 -10.31 5.23 -14.31
C SER A 62 -9.95 6.48 -15.11
N ALA A 63 -9.52 7.56 -14.46
CA ALA A 63 -9.07 8.80 -15.09
C ALA A 63 -7.54 8.84 -15.32
N GLY A 64 -6.82 7.75 -15.03
CA GLY A 64 -5.38 7.68 -15.15
C GLY A 64 -4.62 8.34 -13.99
N ARG A 65 -5.31 8.74 -12.94
CA ARG A 65 -4.71 9.40 -11.77
C ARG A 65 -4.25 8.37 -10.75
N ARG A 66 -3.01 8.51 -10.30
CA ARG A 66 -2.48 7.73 -9.17
C ARG A 66 -2.61 8.55 -7.89
N PRO A 67 -3.12 7.97 -6.78
CA PRO A 67 -3.22 8.71 -5.51
C PRO A 67 -1.93 9.39 -5.11
N CYS A 68 -0.77 8.75 -5.30
CA CYS A 68 0.53 9.30 -4.92
C CYS A 68 0.87 10.63 -5.62
N HIS A 69 0.33 10.89 -6.80
CA HIS A 69 0.55 12.14 -7.52
C HIS A 69 -0.49 13.22 -7.19
N GLY A 70 -1.46 12.92 -6.32
CA GLY A 70 -2.50 13.87 -5.93
C GLY A 70 -3.32 14.36 -7.11
N ASN A 71 -3.56 15.65 -7.16
CA ASN A 71 -4.33 16.29 -8.23
C ASN A 71 -3.47 16.87 -9.36
N ASP A 72 -2.22 16.49 -9.47
CA ASP A 72 -1.33 16.99 -10.50
C ASP A 72 -1.67 16.35 -11.87
N ASN A 73 -2.17 17.19 -12.79
CA ASN A 73 -2.54 16.76 -14.13
C ASN A 73 -1.35 16.34 -14.99
N LEU A 74 -0.16 16.83 -14.70
CA LEU A 74 1.05 16.47 -15.43
C LEU A 74 1.25 14.94 -15.42
N TYR A 75 1.14 14.32 -14.25
CA TYR A 75 1.32 12.87 -14.11
C TYR A 75 0.09 12.04 -14.49
N ALA A 76 -1.05 12.67 -14.75
CA ALA A 76 -2.26 11.99 -15.14
C ALA A 76 -2.40 11.85 -16.66
N SER A 77 -2.04 12.89 -17.42
CA SER A 77 -2.39 12.99 -18.82
C SER A 77 -1.27 13.41 -19.77
N ASP A 78 -0.20 14.02 -19.25
CA ASP A 78 0.90 14.46 -20.13
C ASP A 78 1.61 13.25 -20.78
N PRO A 79 1.80 13.24 -22.11
CA PRO A 79 2.40 12.10 -22.82
C PRO A 79 3.80 11.73 -22.34
N TYR A 80 4.57 12.69 -21.86
CA TYR A 80 5.94 12.47 -21.42
C TYR A 80 6.02 12.07 -19.94
N TRP A 81 5.04 12.46 -19.10
CA TRP A 81 5.09 12.32 -17.65
C TRP A 81 4.14 11.24 -17.08
N LYS A 82 3.07 10.89 -17.80
CA LYS A 82 2.03 9.99 -17.29
C LYS A 82 2.50 8.59 -16.88
N ASN A 83 3.64 8.15 -17.41
CA ASN A 83 4.19 6.83 -17.10
C ASN A 83 5.35 6.89 -16.10
N LEU A 84 5.67 8.08 -15.60
CA LEU A 84 6.71 8.26 -14.60
C LEU A 84 6.12 8.19 -13.21
N ILE A 85 6.81 7.50 -12.32
CA ILE A 85 6.39 7.32 -10.93
C ILE A 85 7.45 7.92 -10.03
N LEU A 86 7.01 8.76 -9.09
CA LEU A 86 7.88 9.31 -8.05
C LEU A 86 7.71 8.50 -6.76
N PHE A 87 8.83 8.25 -6.08
CA PHE A 87 8.86 7.51 -4.82
C PHE A 87 8.96 8.48 -3.64
N TYR A 88 7.79 8.94 -3.19
CA TYR A 88 7.70 9.90 -2.10
C TYR A 88 8.13 9.30 -0.75
N GLU A 89 8.54 10.18 0.14
CA GLU A 89 9.03 9.80 1.47
C GLU A 89 7.94 9.19 2.34
N TYR A 90 6.75 9.78 2.31
CA TYR A 90 5.56 9.29 3.01
C TYR A 90 4.30 9.75 2.27
N PHE A 91 3.14 9.31 2.75
CA PHE A 91 1.86 9.56 2.07
C PHE A 91 0.82 10.04 3.07
N HIS A 92 -0.10 10.86 2.58
CA HIS A 92 -1.23 11.33 3.36
C HIS A 92 -2.20 10.18 3.65
N GLY A 93 -2.55 9.97 4.93
CA GLY A 93 -3.34 8.81 5.36
C GLY A 93 -4.74 8.71 4.75
N ASP A 94 -5.37 9.85 4.45
CA ASP A 94 -6.73 9.85 3.88
C ASP A 94 -6.75 9.77 2.35
N THR A 95 -5.80 10.44 1.69
CA THR A 95 -5.82 10.61 0.22
C THR A 95 -4.79 9.77 -0.52
N GLY A 96 -3.75 9.32 0.16
CA GLY A 96 -2.61 8.64 -0.47
C GLY A 96 -1.65 9.57 -1.20
N ARG A 97 -1.85 10.89 -1.14
CA ARG A 97 -0.97 11.86 -1.80
C ARG A 97 0.45 11.78 -1.23
N GLY A 98 1.43 11.75 -2.12
CA GLY A 98 2.85 11.77 -1.74
C GLY A 98 3.27 13.06 -1.08
N CYS A 99 4.12 12.94 -0.06
CA CYS A 99 4.62 14.03 0.76
C CYS A 99 6.13 13.86 0.98
N GLY A 100 6.77 14.95 1.40
CA GLY A 100 8.20 14.93 1.68
C GLY A 100 9.06 14.86 0.43
N ALA A 101 10.24 14.26 0.54
CA ALA A 101 11.15 14.07 -0.59
C ALA A 101 10.56 13.09 -1.62
N ASN A 102 10.83 13.30 -2.90
CA ASN A 102 10.22 12.53 -3.99
C ASN A 102 11.15 11.51 -4.66
N HIS A 103 12.31 11.28 -4.10
CA HIS A 103 13.31 10.31 -4.61
C HIS A 103 13.79 9.34 -3.55
N GLN A 104 12.88 8.85 -2.72
CA GLN A 104 13.16 7.83 -1.70
C GLN A 104 12.94 6.43 -2.27
N THR A 105 13.62 6.09 -3.35
CA THR A 105 13.43 4.83 -4.07
C THR A 105 13.78 3.61 -3.21
N GLY A 106 14.87 3.67 -2.44
CA GLY A 106 15.25 2.58 -1.53
C GLY A 106 14.32 2.40 -0.34
N TRP A 107 13.39 3.30 -0.15
CA TRP A 107 12.45 3.42 0.95
C TRP A 107 11.03 3.02 0.49
N THR A 108 10.48 3.79 -0.42
CA THR A 108 9.13 3.60 -0.97
C THR A 108 9.10 2.58 -2.10
N GLY A 109 10.25 2.29 -2.71
CA GLY A 109 10.40 1.24 -3.72
C GLY A 109 10.05 -0.17 -3.20
N LEU A 110 9.87 -0.35 -1.89
CA LEU A 110 9.30 -1.57 -1.30
C LEU A 110 7.94 -1.94 -1.91
N VAL A 111 7.22 -0.99 -2.50
CA VAL A 111 5.95 -1.28 -3.20
C VAL A 111 6.14 -2.33 -4.30
N ALA A 112 7.27 -2.35 -4.98
CA ALA A 112 7.56 -3.37 -6.00
C ALA A 112 7.59 -4.78 -5.38
N ARG A 113 8.14 -4.94 -4.21
CA ARG A 113 8.14 -6.22 -3.48
C ARG A 113 6.72 -6.63 -3.08
N LEU A 114 5.90 -5.68 -2.66
CA LEU A 114 4.50 -5.94 -2.33
C LEU A 114 3.73 -6.43 -3.55
N ILE A 115 3.90 -5.80 -4.70
CA ILE A 115 3.25 -6.20 -5.95
C ILE A 115 3.63 -7.63 -6.34
N ILE A 116 4.92 -7.96 -6.29
CA ILE A 116 5.39 -9.31 -6.60
C ILE A 116 4.79 -10.34 -5.65
N THR A 117 4.76 -10.04 -4.36
CA THR A 117 4.22 -10.93 -3.35
C THR A 117 2.72 -11.16 -3.53
N GLU A 118 1.95 -10.10 -3.83
CA GLU A 118 0.52 -10.22 -4.11
C GLU A 118 0.23 -11.03 -5.37
N ALA A 119 1.01 -10.85 -6.42
CA ALA A 119 0.86 -11.62 -7.65
C ALA A 119 1.08 -13.13 -7.40
N ARG A 120 2.07 -13.48 -6.60
CA ARG A 120 2.33 -14.88 -6.21
C ARG A 120 1.21 -15.46 -5.36
N TYR A 121 0.66 -14.67 -4.44
CA TYR A 121 -0.45 -15.11 -3.59
C TYR A 121 -1.72 -15.34 -4.41
N ALA A 122 -2.03 -14.48 -5.37
CA ALA A 122 -3.21 -14.61 -6.22
C ALA A 122 -3.13 -15.81 -7.18
N SER A 123 -1.94 -16.36 -7.44
CA SER A 123 -1.74 -17.51 -8.33
C SER A 123 -1.78 -18.87 -7.61
N GLN A 124 -1.97 -18.90 -6.31
CA GLN A 124 -2.13 -20.09 -5.48
C GLN A 124 -3.61 -20.46 -5.33
#